data_edca8425e30cc0dfb718cbc9e8e08cf6
#
_entry.id   edca8425e30cc0dfb718cbc9e8e08cf6
#
_cell.length_a   1.000
_cell.length_b   1.000
_cell.length_c   1.000
_cell.angle_alpha   90.00
_cell.angle_beta   90.00
_cell.angle_gamma   90.00
#
_symmetry.space_group_name_H-M   'P 1'
#
loop_
_entity.id
_entity.type
_entity.pdbx_description
1 polymer ?
#
loop_
_entity_poly.entity_id
_entity_poly.type
_entity_poly.pdbx_seq_one_letter_code
_entity_poly.pdbx_strand_id
1 'polypeptide(L)'
;MIRHVIMWKFKEDEQENMQKFLAGLQALDGVIPEILRMEIGVNCKDGNNCDACLIADFEDFDALDRYKNDPRHVAVSQLCKSIRTARGAVDFEI
;
A
#
# COMPACT_ATOMS: atom_id res chain seq x y z
N MET A 1 -17.07 -6.86 -4.85
CA MET A 1 -15.65 -6.49 -4.89
C MET A 1 -15.25 -5.79 -3.60
N ILE A 2 -14.00 -5.90 -3.21
CA ILE A 2 -13.47 -5.29 -1.99
C ILE A 2 -12.50 -4.19 -2.38
N ARG A 3 -12.67 -3.01 -1.78
CA ARG A 3 -11.73 -1.90 -1.90
C ARG A 3 -10.89 -1.83 -0.63
N HIS A 4 -9.58 -1.93 -0.81
CA HIS A 4 -8.57 -1.93 0.24
C HIS A 4 -7.91 -0.56 0.26
N VAL A 5 -8.01 0.15 1.38
CA VAL A 5 -7.45 1.50 1.52
C VAL A 5 -6.47 1.51 2.69
N ILE A 6 -5.24 1.93 2.40
CA ILE A 6 -4.17 2.05 3.40
C ILE A 6 -3.64 3.47 3.38
N MET A 7 -3.35 4.01 4.56
CA MET A 7 -2.60 5.26 4.70
C MET A 7 -1.41 5.03 5.62
N TRP A 8 -0.28 5.68 5.31
CA TRP A 8 0.94 5.56 6.09
C TRP A 8 1.50 6.90 6.48
N LYS A 9 2.15 6.92 7.65
CA LYS A 9 3.08 7.97 8.04
C LYS A 9 4.46 7.34 8.17
N PHE A 10 5.47 8.00 7.63
CA PHE A 10 6.86 7.52 7.64
C PHE A 10 7.74 8.40 8.52
N LYS A 11 8.89 7.86 8.92
CA LYS A 11 9.93 8.62 9.63
C LYS A 11 10.42 9.78 8.76
N GLU A 12 10.78 10.91 9.38
CA GLU A 12 11.12 12.14 8.64
C GLU A 12 12.29 11.97 7.67
N ASP A 13 13.31 11.21 8.03
CA ASP A 13 14.52 11.06 7.23
C ASP A 13 14.45 9.92 6.20
N GLU A 14 13.24 9.40 5.93
CA GLU A 14 13.07 8.20 5.12
C GLU A 14 12.38 8.46 3.78
N GLN A 15 12.51 9.67 3.23
CA GLN A 15 11.87 10.03 1.95
C GLN A 15 12.31 9.14 0.80
N GLU A 16 13.60 8.84 0.72
CA GLU A 16 14.13 7.99 -0.34
C GLU A 16 13.60 6.56 -0.24
N ASN A 17 13.57 6.01 0.97
CA ASN A 17 13.04 4.66 1.21
C ASN A 17 11.51 4.61 1.05
N MET A 18 10.80 5.69 1.38
CA MET A 18 9.38 5.81 1.07
C MET A 18 9.14 5.68 -0.45
N GLN A 19 9.91 6.40 -1.26
CA GLN A 19 9.79 6.33 -2.72
C GLN A 19 10.09 4.93 -3.25
N LYS A 20 11.11 4.25 -2.71
CA LYS A 20 11.42 2.86 -3.05
C LYS A 20 10.26 1.92 -2.71
N PHE A 21 9.68 2.08 -1.53
CA PHE A 21 8.53 1.27 -1.11
C PHE A 21 7.35 1.47 -2.05
N LEU A 22 6.99 2.73 -2.33
CA LEU A 22 5.84 3.03 -3.19
C LEU A 22 6.05 2.54 -4.62
N ALA A 23 7.27 2.65 -5.15
CA ALA A 23 7.60 2.13 -6.47
C ALA A 23 7.52 0.59 -6.50
N GLY A 24 8.02 -0.07 -5.47
CA GLY A 24 7.94 -1.53 -5.33
C GLY A 24 6.49 -2.02 -5.25
N LEU A 25 5.65 -1.28 -4.53
CA LEU A 25 4.23 -1.57 -4.41
C LEU A 25 3.51 -1.39 -5.76
N GLN A 26 3.77 -0.27 -6.44
CA GLN A 26 3.20 0.00 -7.77
C GLN A 26 3.59 -1.05 -8.78
N ALA A 27 4.79 -1.59 -8.70
CA ALA A 27 5.28 -2.63 -9.61
C ALA A 27 4.54 -3.96 -9.48
N LEU A 28 3.78 -4.17 -8.39
CA LEU A 28 2.96 -5.38 -8.21
C LEU A 28 1.69 -5.35 -9.05
N ASP A 29 1.25 -4.16 -9.48
CA ASP A 29 0.09 -4.00 -10.35
C ASP A 29 0.41 -4.60 -11.74
N GLY A 30 -0.44 -5.52 -12.19
CA GLY A 30 -0.21 -6.27 -13.42
C GLY A 30 0.70 -7.49 -13.26
N VAL A 31 1.31 -7.69 -12.08
CA VAL A 31 2.16 -8.84 -11.77
C VAL A 31 1.45 -9.83 -10.85
N ILE A 32 0.84 -9.33 -9.77
CA ILE A 32 0.01 -10.16 -8.89
C ILE A 32 -1.40 -10.16 -9.45
N PRO A 33 -1.91 -11.30 -9.95
CA PRO A 33 -3.19 -11.32 -10.68
C PRO A 33 -4.41 -10.96 -9.83
N GLU A 34 -4.33 -11.09 -8.50
CA GLU A 34 -5.43 -10.72 -7.61
C GLU A 34 -5.72 -9.22 -7.59
N ILE A 35 -4.75 -8.39 -7.96
CA ILE A 35 -4.94 -6.93 -8.00
C ILE A 35 -5.74 -6.56 -9.25
N LEU A 36 -6.99 -6.13 -9.06
CA LEU A 36 -7.84 -5.68 -10.18
C LEU A 36 -7.56 -4.24 -10.56
N ARG A 37 -7.22 -3.40 -9.59
CA ARG A 37 -6.90 -1.99 -9.77
C ARG A 37 -6.02 -1.54 -8.61
N MET A 38 -5.05 -0.69 -8.89
CA MET A 38 -4.20 -0.09 -7.85
C MET A 38 -3.98 1.38 -8.15
N GLU A 39 -4.05 2.19 -7.11
CA GLU A 39 -3.75 3.61 -7.15
C GLU A 39 -2.94 3.97 -5.92
N ILE A 40 -1.83 4.68 -6.12
CA ILE A 40 -0.96 5.14 -5.04
C ILE A 40 -0.89 6.65 -5.10
N GLY A 41 -1.05 7.30 -3.95
CA GLY A 41 -0.96 8.74 -3.83
C GLY A 41 0.06 9.15 -2.78
N VAL A 42 0.73 10.27 -3.04
CA VAL A 42 1.64 10.91 -2.08
C VAL A 42 1.03 12.23 -1.65
N ASN A 43 1.01 12.47 -0.35
CA ASN A 43 0.45 13.70 0.20
C ASN A 43 1.20 14.93 -0.33
N CYS A 44 0.44 15.94 -0.73
CA CYS A 44 0.99 17.21 -1.24
C CYS A 44 0.46 18.42 -0.48
N LYS A 45 -0.21 18.23 0.66
CA LYS A 45 -0.80 19.32 1.44
C LYS A 45 -0.20 19.36 2.84
N ASP A 46 0.29 20.52 3.25
CA ASP A 46 0.78 20.74 4.61
C ASP A 46 -0.37 20.58 5.63
N GLY A 47 -0.02 20.09 6.81
CA GLY A 47 -0.97 19.91 7.91
C GLY A 47 -1.67 18.57 7.95
N ASN A 48 -1.56 17.74 6.91
CA ASN A 48 -2.08 16.38 6.91
C ASN A 48 -1.17 15.46 7.74
N ASN A 49 -1.77 14.44 8.36
CA ASN A 49 -1.06 13.56 9.28
C ASN A 49 -0.53 12.26 8.64
N CYS A 50 -0.76 12.05 7.35
CA CYS A 50 -0.25 10.89 6.62
C CYS A 50 0.52 11.35 5.39
N ASP A 51 1.46 10.52 4.95
CA ASP A 51 2.38 10.87 3.86
C ASP A 51 2.00 10.24 2.53
N ALA A 52 1.34 9.09 2.54
CA ALA A 52 0.97 8.36 1.33
C ALA A 52 -0.21 7.44 1.57
N CYS A 53 -0.85 7.01 0.48
CA CYS A 53 -1.95 6.07 0.52
C CYS A 53 -1.90 5.07 -0.62
N LEU A 54 -2.60 3.97 -0.42
CA LEU A 54 -2.89 2.95 -1.44
C LEU A 54 -4.40 2.76 -1.51
N ILE A 55 -4.93 2.68 -2.73
CA ILE A 55 -6.29 2.21 -3.00
C ILE A 55 -6.15 1.05 -3.98
N ALA A 56 -6.63 -0.14 -3.60
CA ALA A 56 -6.56 -1.32 -4.46
C ALA A 56 -7.86 -2.12 -4.37
N ASP A 57 -8.30 -2.66 -5.50
CA ASP A 57 -9.53 -3.43 -5.59
C ASP A 57 -9.23 -4.91 -5.81
N PHE A 58 -9.98 -5.76 -5.11
CA PHE A 58 -9.89 -7.22 -5.16
C PHE A 58 -11.29 -7.81 -5.33
N GLU A 59 -11.36 -9.01 -5.90
CA GLU A 59 -12.65 -9.67 -6.13
C GLU A 59 -13.40 -9.94 -4.83
N ASP A 60 -12.68 -10.42 -3.81
CA ASP A 60 -13.21 -10.80 -2.50
C ASP A 60 -12.08 -10.76 -1.46
N PHE A 61 -12.41 -11.11 -0.20
CA PHE A 61 -11.43 -11.15 0.88
C PHE A 61 -10.41 -12.27 0.70
N ASP A 62 -10.76 -13.38 0.06
CA ASP A 62 -9.80 -14.46 -0.22
C ASP A 62 -8.73 -13.98 -1.20
N ALA A 63 -9.11 -13.22 -2.22
CA ALA A 63 -8.17 -12.61 -3.16
C ALA A 63 -7.24 -11.59 -2.45
N LEU A 64 -7.79 -10.78 -1.56
CA LEU A 64 -7.01 -9.86 -0.75
C LEU A 64 -5.99 -10.60 0.13
N ASP A 65 -6.39 -11.70 0.75
CA ASP A 65 -5.50 -12.52 1.59
C ASP A 65 -4.39 -13.16 0.75
N ARG A 66 -4.70 -13.65 -0.44
CA ARG A 66 -3.67 -14.19 -1.35
C ARG A 66 -2.66 -13.11 -1.75
N TYR A 67 -3.11 -11.91 -2.03
CA TYR A 67 -2.23 -10.77 -2.29
C TYR A 67 -1.33 -10.46 -1.09
N LYS A 68 -1.91 -10.36 0.11
CA LYS A 68 -1.14 -10.04 1.32
C LYS A 68 -0.06 -11.08 1.62
N ASN A 69 -0.33 -12.34 1.32
CA ASN A 69 0.58 -13.47 1.59
C ASN A 69 1.49 -13.79 0.41
N ASP A 70 1.32 -13.15 -0.73
CA ASP A 70 2.21 -13.35 -1.88
C ASP A 70 3.63 -12.92 -1.51
N PRO A 71 4.65 -13.77 -1.77
CA PRO A 71 6.04 -13.46 -1.42
C PRO A 71 6.54 -12.13 -1.98
N ARG A 72 6.04 -11.72 -3.14
CA ARG A 72 6.41 -10.45 -3.76
C ARG A 72 5.88 -9.26 -2.95
N HIS A 73 4.65 -9.35 -2.45
CA HIS A 73 4.07 -8.34 -1.56
C HIS A 73 4.79 -8.34 -0.20
N VAL A 74 5.05 -9.52 0.37
CA VAL A 74 5.74 -9.63 1.66
C VAL A 74 7.10 -8.96 1.60
N ALA A 75 7.87 -9.18 0.52
CA ALA A 75 9.18 -8.54 0.34
C ALA A 75 9.08 -7.02 0.32
N VAL A 76 8.12 -6.46 -0.42
CA VAL A 76 7.89 -5.01 -0.48
C VAL A 76 7.46 -4.47 0.88
N SER A 77 6.59 -5.17 1.60
CA SER A 77 6.06 -4.72 2.89
C SER A 77 7.13 -4.67 3.99
N GLN A 78 8.21 -5.43 3.87
CA GLN A 78 9.32 -5.39 4.85
C GLN A 78 9.94 -3.99 4.91
N LEU A 79 10.15 -3.35 3.77
CA LEU A 79 10.68 -1.98 3.74
C LEU A 79 9.72 -1.01 4.43
N CYS A 80 8.41 -1.12 4.15
CA CYS A 80 7.40 -0.29 4.80
C CYS A 80 7.47 -0.41 6.33
N LYS A 81 7.52 -1.65 6.83
CA LYS A 81 7.58 -1.90 8.29
C LYS A 81 8.79 -1.27 8.95
N SER A 82 9.91 -1.17 8.23
CA SER A 82 11.15 -0.61 8.77
C SER A 82 11.13 0.92 8.85
N ILE A 83 10.29 1.59 8.07
CA ILE A 83 10.31 3.06 7.96
C ILE A 83 9.03 3.76 8.42
N ARG A 84 7.92 3.04 8.59
CA ARG A 84 6.65 3.65 8.98
C ARG A 84 6.58 3.91 10.48
N THR A 85 5.88 4.99 10.85
CA THR A 85 5.54 5.30 12.24
C THR A 85 4.06 5.06 12.54
N ALA A 86 3.22 5.05 11.50
CA ALA A 86 1.78 4.78 11.65
C ALA A 86 1.23 4.20 10.36
N ARG A 87 0.15 3.44 10.50
CA ARG A 87 -0.58 2.83 9.39
C ARG A 87 -2.07 2.74 9.74
N GLY A 88 -2.93 3.18 8.83
CA GLY A 88 -4.36 2.98 8.92
C GLY A 88 -4.86 2.11 7.77
N ALA A 89 -5.89 1.32 8.02
CA ALA A 89 -6.48 0.45 7.02
C ALA A 89 -8.00 0.44 7.10
N VAL A 90 -8.65 0.47 5.96
CA VAL A 90 -10.09 0.28 5.82
C VAL A 90 -10.33 -0.60 4.60
N ASP A 91 -11.12 -1.64 4.77
CA ASP A 91 -11.58 -2.50 3.67
C ASP A 91 -13.10 -2.43 3.61
N PHE A 92 -13.65 -2.18 2.43
CA PHE A 92 -15.09 -2.09 2.29
C PHE A 92 -15.56 -2.64 0.94
N GLU A 93 -16.81 -3.06 0.92
CA GLU A 93 -17.44 -3.62 -0.27
C GLU A 93 -17.93 -2.50 -1.19
N ILE A 94 -17.65 -2.68 -2.49
CA ILE A 94 -18.09 -1.75 -3.54
C ILE A 94 -18.96 -2.47 -4.58
#